data_07deed532153cdbb89df476e2cde36a4
#
_entry.id   07deed532153cdbb89df476e2cde36a4
#
_cell.length_a   1.000
_cell.length_b   1.000
_cell.length_c   1.000
_cell.angle_alpha   90.00
_cell.angle_beta   90.00
_cell.angle_gamma   90.00
#
_symmetry.space_group_name_H-M   'P 1'
#
loop_
_entity.id
_entity.type
_entity.pdbx_description
1 polymer ?
#
loop_
_entity_poly.entity_id
_entity_poly.type
_entity_poly.pdbx_seq_one_letter_code
_entity_poly.pdbx_strand_id
1 'polypeptide(L)'
;EMMQLSQYISTLLYRYECVIVPGLGAFLTHKVSAEIDTQAQVFSPPKKRLSFNEQLQSNDGVLANYIATSEKVSYENALSKIAKQVAEIQQSLKTNETVSLKYVGDLSRSKTGALEFEPSYHLNYMTAAFGLSQFVSPVVKRDLPLKVVGAKEKETTLILASRKSRTNALIKYAAVAVILLGLGGFMASNAYMQYIEKEN
;
A
#
# COMPACT_ATOMS: atom_id res chain seq x y z
N GLU A 1 -21.72 -16.19 -21.15
CA GLU A 1 -20.52 -16.87 -20.57
C GLU A 1 -19.50 -15.87 -20.00
N MET A 2 -19.15 -14.76 -20.66
CA MET A 2 -18.26 -13.72 -20.12
C MET A 2 -18.72 -13.12 -18.79
N MET A 3 -20.03 -12.98 -18.59
CA MET A 3 -20.60 -12.49 -17.33
C MET A 3 -20.28 -13.42 -16.14
N GLN A 4 -20.13 -14.71 -16.40
CA GLN A 4 -19.84 -15.72 -15.39
C GLN A 4 -18.37 -15.68 -14.95
N LEU A 5 -17.43 -15.54 -15.90
CA LEU A 5 -16.00 -15.39 -15.56
C LEU A 5 -15.74 -14.14 -14.72
N SER A 6 -16.33 -13.00 -15.10
CA SER A 6 -16.17 -11.75 -14.35
C SER A 6 -16.70 -11.87 -12.91
N GLN A 7 -17.75 -12.65 -12.69
CA GLN A 7 -18.30 -12.91 -11.37
C GLN A 7 -17.37 -13.77 -10.52
N TYR A 8 -16.73 -14.79 -11.10
CA TYR A 8 -15.74 -15.61 -10.41
C TYR A 8 -14.51 -14.78 -10.02
N ILE A 9 -14.00 -13.96 -10.95
CA ILE A 9 -12.89 -13.03 -10.68
C ILE A 9 -13.27 -12.08 -9.54
N SER A 10 -14.43 -11.45 -9.63
CA SER A 10 -14.94 -10.54 -8.59
C SER A 10 -15.02 -11.21 -7.22
N THR A 11 -15.54 -12.42 -7.15
CA THR A 11 -15.65 -13.17 -5.88
C THR A 11 -14.29 -13.48 -5.28
N LEU A 12 -13.31 -13.84 -6.11
CA LEU A 12 -11.96 -14.15 -5.66
C LEU A 12 -11.21 -12.89 -5.18
N LEU A 13 -11.44 -11.72 -5.78
CA LEU A 13 -10.81 -10.44 -5.37
C LEU A 13 -11.18 -9.98 -3.96
N TYR A 14 -12.27 -10.47 -3.38
CA TYR A 14 -12.55 -10.25 -1.95
C TYR A 14 -11.56 -10.98 -1.04
N ARG A 15 -11.07 -12.16 -1.47
CA ARG A 15 -10.22 -13.04 -0.66
C ARG A 15 -8.74 -12.91 -1.01
N TYR A 16 -8.42 -12.75 -2.29
CA TYR A 16 -7.06 -12.73 -2.81
C TYR A 16 -6.66 -11.31 -3.25
N GLU A 17 -5.41 -10.97 -3.08
CA GLU A 17 -4.86 -9.69 -3.54
C GLU A 17 -4.46 -9.73 -5.03
N CYS A 18 -4.33 -10.94 -5.59
CA CYS A 18 -4.03 -11.19 -7.00
C CYS A 18 -4.90 -12.35 -7.50
N VAL A 19 -5.52 -12.18 -8.65
CA VAL A 19 -6.29 -13.22 -9.36
C VAL A 19 -5.78 -13.30 -10.79
N ILE A 20 -5.09 -14.37 -11.13
CA ILE A 20 -4.54 -14.60 -12.46
C ILE A 20 -5.60 -15.25 -13.35
N VAL A 21 -5.79 -14.67 -14.52
CA VAL A 21 -6.58 -15.23 -15.62
C VAL A 21 -5.58 -15.76 -16.65
N PRO A 22 -5.38 -17.07 -16.75
CA PRO A 22 -4.38 -17.65 -17.64
C PRO A 22 -4.57 -17.21 -19.10
N GLY A 23 -3.51 -16.71 -19.72
CA GLY A 23 -3.51 -16.22 -21.11
C GLY A 23 -4.09 -14.81 -21.30
N LEU A 24 -4.57 -14.15 -20.25
CA LEU A 24 -5.05 -12.76 -20.32
C LEU A 24 -4.17 -11.81 -19.49
N GLY A 25 -3.98 -12.12 -18.21
CA GLY A 25 -3.27 -11.28 -17.26
C GLY A 25 -3.78 -11.49 -15.83
N ALA A 26 -3.40 -10.61 -14.91
CA ALA A 26 -3.79 -10.68 -13.51
C ALA A 26 -4.47 -9.40 -13.05
N PHE A 27 -5.54 -9.55 -12.26
CA PHE A 27 -6.18 -8.47 -11.53
C PHE A 27 -5.58 -8.41 -10.12
N LEU A 28 -5.10 -7.23 -9.74
CA LEU A 28 -4.48 -6.99 -8.45
C LEU A 28 -5.31 -6.00 -7.63
N THR A 29 -5.31 -6.19 -6.31
CA THR A 29 -5.94 -5.25 -5.39
C THR A 29 -4.90 -4.55 -4.53
N HIS A 30 -5.00 -3.23 -4.43
CA HIS A 30 -4.16 -2.40 -3.58
C HIS A 30 -5.00 -1.74 -2.50
N LYS A 31 -4.60 -1.88 -1.24
CA LYS A 31 -5.27 -1.22 -0.12
C LYS A 31 -4.97 0.28 -0.16
N VAL A 32 -6.05 1.07 -0.10
CA VAL A 32 -6.00 2.52 0.03
C VAL A 32 -6.61 2.85 1.39
N SER A 33 -5.88 3.59 2.21
CA SER A 33 -6.34 4.03 3.53
C SER A 33 -7.55 4.95 3.42
N ALA A 34 -8.26 5.12 4.54
CA ALA A 34 -9.28 6.16 4.65
C ALA A 34 -8.65 7.53 4.37
N GLU A 35 -9.37 8.37 3.65
CA GLU A 35 -8.90 9.67 3.20
C GLU A 35 -9.89 10.75 3.61
N ILE A 36 -9.38 11.92 3.98
CA ILE A 36 -10.17 13.09 4.33
C ILE A 36 -9.82 14.18 3.33
N ASP A 37 -10.79 14.55 2.51
CA ASP A 37 -10.69 15.75 1.70
C ASP A 37 -11.07 16.95 2.59
N THR A 38 -10.06 17.72 3.01
CA THR A 38 -10.25 18.88 3.89
C THR A 38 -10.93 20.06 3.20
N GLN A 39 -10.87 20.15 1.87
CA GLN A 39 -11.52 21.21 1.10
C GLN A 39 -13.01 20.91 0.93
N ALA A 40 -13.33 19.70 0.49
CA ALA A 40 -14.71 19.25 0.33
C ALA A 40 -15.33 18.74 1.64
N GLN A 41 -14.55 18.59 2.70
CA GLN A 41 -14.95 18.02 4.01
C GLN A 41 -15.58 16.62 3.87
N VAL A 42 -15.08 15.84 2.91
CA VAL A 42 -15.54 14.49 2.60
C VAL A 42 -14.63 13.47 3.26
N PHE A 43 -15.22 12.57 4.01
CA PHE A 43 -14.55 11.40 4.58
C PHE A 43 -14.80 10.21 3.65
N SER A 44 -13.73 9.66 3.09
CA SER A 44 -13.76 8.47 2.25
C SER A 44 -13.28 7.27 3.06
N PRO A 45 -14.04 6.16 3.11
CA PRO A 45 -13.61 4.97 3.81
C PRO A 45 -12.42 4.31 3.10
N PRO A 46 -11.68 3.43 3.79
CA PRO A 46 -10.62 2.66 3.16
C PRO A 46 -11.22 1.75 2.09
N LYS A 47 -10.47 1.54 1.01
CA LYS A 47 -10.91 0.74 -0.14
C LYS A 47 -9.78 -0.07 -0.74
N LYS A 48 -10.13 -1.08 -1.53
CA LYS A 48 -9.21 -1.75 -2.43
C LYS A 48 -9.36 -1.14 -3.83
N ARG A 49 -8.26 -0.64 -4.38
CA ARG A 49 -8.17 -0.19 -5.78
C ARG A 49 -7.75 -1.37 -6.64
N LEU A 50 -8.43 -1.59 -7.75
CA LEU A 50 -8.06 -2.59 -8.73
C LEU A 50 -7.03 -2.03 -9.72
N SER A 51 -6.13 -2.90 -10.15
CA SER A 51 -5.23 -2.70 -11.29
C SER A 51 -5.13 -4.00 -12.09
N PHE A 52 -4.66 -3.92 -13.30
CA PHE A 52 -4.46 -5.05 -14.18
C PHE A 52 -3.00 -5.11 -14.64
N ASN A 53 -2.45 -6.33 -14.72
CA ASN A 53 -1.12 -6.59 -15.24
C ASN A 53 -1.17 -7.68 -16.31
N GLU A 54 -0.94 -7.27 -17.57
CA GLU A 54 -0.96 -8.16 -18.74
C GLU A 54 0.19 -9.20 -18.71
N GLN A 55 1.29 -8.93 -18.02
CA GLN A 55 2.45 -9.82 -17.99
C GLN A 55 2.27 -11.06 -17.12
N LEU A 56 1.39 -10.99 -16.11
CA LEU A 56 1.14 -12.08 -15.18
C LEU A 56 0.09 -13.04 -15.74
N GLN A 57 0.50 -13.95 -16.64
CA GLN A 57 -0.40 -14.89 -17.32
C GLN A 57 -0.24 -16.34 -16.89
N SER A 58 0.78 -16.65 -16.07
CA SER A 58 1.06 -18.01 -15.60
C SER A 58 -0.04 -18.47 -14.65
N ASN A 59 -0.63 -19.63 -14.97
CA ASN A 59 -1.70 -20.20 -14.17
C ASN A 59 -1.21 -20.59 -12.77
N ASP A 60 -1.78 -19.97 -11.74
CA ASP A 60 -1.56 -20.31 -10.32
C ASP A 60 -2.57 -21.34 -9.77
N GLY A 61 -3.54 -21.70 -10.58
CA GLY A 61 -4.61 -22.66 -10.25
C GLY A 61 -5.77 -22.07 -9.43
N VAL A 62 -5.67 -20.87 -8.88
CA VAL A 62 -6.71 -20.30 -7.99
C VAL A 62 -8.04 -20.16 -8.70
N LEU A 63 -8.07 -19.52 -9.88
CA LEU A 63 -9.29 -19.32 -10.65
C LEU A 63 -9.85 -20.65 -11.18
N ALA A 64 -8.99 -21.51 -11.71
CA ALA A 64 -9.42 -22.80 -12.27
C ALA A 64 -10.00 -23.74 -11.21
N ASN A 65 -9.35 -23.83 -10.04
CA ASN A 65 -9.88 -24.63 -8.91
C ASN A 65 -11.21 -24.07 -8.39
N TYR A 66 -11.34 -22.74 -8.33
CA TYR A 66 -12.58 -22.12 -7.90
C TYR A 66 -13.74 -22.45 -8.85
N ILE A 67 -13.52 -22.36 -10.17
CA ILE A 67 -14.52 -22.70 -11.17
C ILE A 67 -14.85 -24.20 -11.13
N ALA A 68 -13.81 -25.05 -11.05
CA ALA A 68 -13.99 -26.50 -10.96
C ALA A 68 -14.90 -26.90 -9.78
N THR A 69 -14.66 -26.28 -8.61
CA THR A 69 -15.45 -26.52 -7.40
C THR A 69 -16.87 -25.96 -7.52
N SER A 70 -16.99 -24.73 -8.02
CA SER A 70 -18.28 -24.03 -8.12
C SER A 70 -19.24 -24.68 -9.12
N GLU A 71 -18.72 -25.15 -10.25
CA GLU A 71 -19.49 -25.78 -11.31
C GLU A 71 -19.51 -27.33 -11.24
N LYS A 72 -18.78 -27.92 -10.29
CA LYS A 72 -18.61 -29.38 -10.13
C LYS A 72 -18.09 -30.06 -11.40
N VAL A 73 -17.10 -29.45 -12.04
CA VAL A 73 -16.42 -29.98 -13.23
C VAL A 73 -14.96 -30.31 -12.90
N SER A 74 -14.29 -31.06 -13.80
CA SER A 74 -12.86 -31.32 -13.65
C SER A 74 -12.03 -30.03 -13.80
N TYR A 75 -10.83 -30.02 -13.21
CA TYR A 75 -9.87 -28.92 -13.32
C TYR A 75 -9.54 -28.59 -14.79
N GLU A 76 -9.34 -29.63 -15.63
CA GLU A 76 -9.06 -29.48 -17.05
C GLU A 76 -10.23 -28.85 -17.81
N ASN A 77 -11.47 -29.23 -17.47
CA ASN A 77 -12.65 -28.62 -18.04
C ASN A 77 -12.79 -27.14 -17.64
N ALA A 78 -12.45 -26.81 -16.40
CA ALA A 78 -12.44 -25.41 -15.93
C ALA A 78 -11.38 -24.59 -16.69
N LEU A 79 -10.16 -25.11 -16.89
CA LEU A 79 -9.14 -24.47 -17.69
C LEU A 79 -9.57 -24.27 -19.15
N SER A 80 -10.19 -25.28 -19.76
CA SER A 80 -10.72 -25.19 -21.12
C SER A 80 -11.78 -24.10 -21.25
N LYS A 81 -12.66 -23.96 -20.27
CA LYS A 81 -13.66 -22.89 -20.23
C LYS A 81 -13.01 -21.52 -20.10
N ILE A 82 -12.00 -21.37 -19.23
CA ILE A 82 -11.26 -20.11 -19.10
C ILE A 82 -10.60 -19.77 -20.43
N ALA A 83 -9.89 -20.70 -21.05
CA ALA A 83 -9.20 -20.48 -22.30
C ALA A 83 -10.15 -20.04 -23.43
N LYS A 84 -11.33 -20.64 -23.52
CA LYS A 84 -12.37 -20.24 -24.48
C LYS A 84 -12.82 -18.80 -24.27
N GLN A 85 -13.14 -18.43 -23.01
CA GLN A 85 -13.61 -17.08 -22.69
C GLN A 85 -12.50 -16.03 -22.88
N VAL A 86 -11.26 -16.38 -22.56
CA VAL A 86 -10.09 -15.52 -22.81
C VAL A 86 -9.88 -15.30 -24.32
N ALA A 87 -10.06 -16.33 -25.15
CA ALA A 87 -9.99 -16.20 -26.59
C ALA A 87 -11.05 -15.24 -27.16
N GLU A 88 -12.28 -15.33 -26.64
CA GLU A 88 -13.38 -14.41 -26.99
C GLU A 88 -13.02 -12.95 -26.58
N ILE A 89 -12.52 -12.74 -25.35
CA ILE A 89 -12.07 -11.43 -24.88
C ILE A 89 -10.94 -10.88 -25.78
N GLN A 90 -9.94 -11.70 -26.07
CA GLN A 90 -8.81 -11.28 -26.91
C GLN A 90 -9.25 -10.94 -28.35
N GLN A 91 -10.24 -11.65 -28.86
CA GLN A 91 -10.79 -11.36 -30.19
C GLN A 91 -11.51 -10.01 -30.20
N SER A 92 -12.38 -9.73 -29.23
CA SER A 92 -13.04 -8.43 -29.10
C SER A 92 -12.04 -7.29 -28.93
N LEU A 93 -11.00 -7.50 -28.14
CA LEU A 93 -9.93 -6.51 -27.98
C LEU A 93 -9.11 -6.27 -29.25
N LYS A 94 -8.95 -7.26 -30.13
CA LYS A 94 -8.30 -7.09 -31.45
C LYS A 94 -9.13 -6.25 -32.39
N THR A 95 -10.46 -6.29 -32.29
CA THR A 95 -11.38 -5.44 -33.07
C THR A 95 -11.55 -4.04 -32.47
N ASN A 96 -10.73 -3.69 -31.47
CA ASN A 96 -10.79 -2.43 -30.71
C ASN A 96 -12.12 -2.20 -29.97
N GLU A 97 -12.82 -3.29 -29.64
CA GLU A 97 -13.98 -3.24 -28.78
C GLU A 97 -13.56 -3.17 -27.31
N THR A 98 -14.32 -2.44 -26.52
CA THR A 98 -14.17 -2.44 -25.06
C THR A 98 -14.90 -3.66 -24.49
N VAL A 99 -14.19 -4.45 -23.69
CA VAL A 99 -14.74 -5.63 -23.02
C VAL A 99 -15.08 -5.28 -21.58
N SER A 100 -16.37 -5.24 -21.24
CA SER A 100 -16.82 -4.96 -19.89
C SER A 100 -16.90 -6.23 -19.05
N LEU A 101 -16.08 -6.28 -17.99
CA LEU A 101 -16.08 -7.32 -16.98
C LEU A 101 -16.91 -6.84 -15.79
N LYS A 102 -18.15 -7.32 -15.69
CA LYS A 102 -19.11 -6.89 -14.66
C LYS A 102 -18.47 -6.92 -13.26
N TYR A 103 -18.58 -5.80 -12.53
CA TYR A 103 -18.01 -5.56 -11.19
C TYR A 103 -16.49 -5.39 -11.12
N VAL A 104 -15.74 -5.81 -12.14
CA VAL A 104 -14.27 -5.73 -12.16
C VAL A 104 -13.82 -4.43 -12.84
N GLY A 105 -14.27 -4.20 -14.07
CA GLY A 105 -13.92 -3.03 -14.86
C GLY A 105 -13.91 -3.32 -16.34
N ASP A 106 -13.45 -2.36 -17.10
CA ASP A 106 -13.43 -2.41 -18.55
C ASP A 106 -12.01 -2.59 -19.08
N LEU A 107 -11.84 -3.51 -20.01
CA LEU A 107 -10.60 -3.74 -20.75
C LEU A 107 -10.75 -3.17 -22.14
N SER A 108 -9.81 -2.37 -22.57
CA SER A 108 -9.74 -1.80 -23.91
C SER A 108 -8.30 -1.84 -24.45
N ARG A 109 -8.15 -1.67 -25.74
CA ARG A 109 -6.84 -1.56 -26.37
C ARG A 109 -6.55 -0.10 -26.74
N SER A 110 -5.43 0.42 -26.27
CA SER A 110 -4.95 1.74 -26.63
C SER A 110 -4.58 1.84 -28.11
N LYS A 111 -4.55 3.05 -28.65
CA LYS A 111 -4.05 3.32 -30.02
C LYS A 111 -2.62 2.82 -30.24
N THR A 112 -1.83 2.71 -29.16
CA THR A 112 -0.47 2.17 -29.19
C THR A 112 -0.41 0.64 -29.15
N GLY A 113 -1.56 -0.04 -29.02
CA GLY A 113 -1.68 -1.50 -28.93
C GLY A 113 -1.56 -2.06 -27.52
N ALA A 114 -1.28 -1.23 -26.50
CA ALA A 114 -1.23 -1.66 -25.11
C ALA A 114 -2.65 -1.92 -24.57
N LEU A 115 -2.77 -2.87 -23.64
CA LEU A 115 -4.02 -3.16 -22.95
C LEU A 115 -4.22 -2.16 -21.81
N GLU A 116 -5.32 -1.44 -21.86
CA GLU A 116 -5.75 -0.48 -20.83
C GLU A 116 -6.88 -1.07 -20.01
N PHE A 117 -6.85 -0.82 -18.70
CA PHE A 117 -7.86 -1.28 -17.77
C PHE A 117 -8.43 -0.11 -16.97
N GLU A 118 -9.73 0.06 -17.04
CA GLU A 118 -10.47 1.01 -16.23
C GLU A 118 -11.27 0.25 -15.14
N PRO A 119 -10.90 0.40 -13.86
CA PRO A 119 -11.54 -0.34 -12.78
C PRO A 119 -12.96 0.14 -12.53
N SER A 120 -13.86 -0.80 -12.22
CA SER A 120 -15.20 -0.48 -11.74
C SER A 120 -15.14 0.05 -10.31
N TYR A 121 -15.84 1.17 -10.06
CA TYR A 121 -15.93 1.78 -8.72
C TYR A 121 -17.21 1.37 -7.98
N HIS A 122 -18.01 0.50 -8.53
CA HIS A 122 -19.30 0.10 -7.93
C HIS A 122 -19.17 -0.77 -6.69
N LEU A 123 -18.06 -1.47 -6.55
CA LEU A 123 -17.80 -2.36 -5.41
C LEU A 123 -16.51 -2.00 -4.69
N ASN A 124 -16.57 -2.06 -3.37
CA ASN A 124 -15.37 -2.04 -2.55
C ASN A 124 -15.01 -3.48 -2.15
N TYR A 125 -13.90 -3.99 -2.67
CA TYR A 125 -13.42 -5.35 -2.36
C TYR A 125 -12.80 -5.47 -0.96
N MET A 126 -12.76 -4.38 -0.18
CA MET A 126 -12.25 -4.39 1.19
C MET A 126 -13.36 -4.79 2.16
N THR A 127 -13.40 -6.06 2.54
CA THR A 127 -14.43 -6.60 3.45
C THR A 127 -14.48 -5.90 4.80
N ALA A 128 -13.33 -5.44 5.31
CA ALA A 128 -13.24 -4.67 6.57
C ALA A 128 -13.92 -3.29 6.49
N ALA A 129 -14.17 -2.78 5.28
CA ALA A 129 -14.86 -1.50 5.05
C ALA A 129 -16.32 -1.70 4.61
N PHE A 130 -16.85 -2.92 4.73
CA PHE A 130 -18.23 -3.21 4.34
C PHE A 130 -19.22 -2.38 5.17
N GLY A 131 -20.18 -1.77 4.49
CA GLY A 131 -21.17 -0.87 5.12
C GLY A 131 -20.68 0.56 5.37
N LEU A 132 -19.39 0.85 5.15
CA LEU A 132 -18.90 2.22 5.22
C LEU A 132 -19.13 2.94 3.88
N SER A 133 -19.72 4.14 3.95
CA SER A 133 -19.91 5.02 2.80
C SER A 133 -19.16 6.33 2.99
N GLN A 134 -18.98 7.06 1.92
CA GLN A 134 -18.51 8.45 2.02
C GLN A 134 -19.56 9.29 2.74
N PHE A 135 -19.09 10.21 3.58
CA PHE A 135 -19.96 11.19 4.23
C PHE A 135 -19.28 12.55 4.30
N VAL A 136 -20.10 13.60 4.30
CA VAL A 136 -19.65 14.98 4.48
C VAL A 136 -19.82 15.34 5.95
N SER A 137 -18.74 15.82 6.59
CA SER A 137 -18.80 16.33 7.95
C SER A 137 -18.39 17.80 7.95
N PRO A 138 -19.31 18.72 8.18
CA PRO A 138 -18.98 20.14 8.23
C PRO A 138 -17.98 20.42 9.37
N VAL A 139 -17.10 21.39 9.16
CA VAL A 139 -16.12 21.80 10.18
C VAL A 139 -16.86 22.24 11.44
N VAL A 140 -16.61 21.55 12.55
CA VAL A 140 -17.06 22.01 13.84
C VAL A 140 -16.25 23.25 14.21
N LYS A 141 -16.88 24.43 14.15
CA LYS A 141 -16.31 25.65 14.77
C LYS A 141 -16.29 25.39 16.26
N ARG A 142 -15.13 25.01 16.80
CA ARG A 142 -14.92 25.02 18.24
C ARG A 142 -14.79 26.49 18.63
N ASP A 143 -15.79 27.04 19.26
CA ASP A 143 -15.62 28.28 20.00
C ASP A 143 -14.53 28.00 21.02
N LEU A 144 -13.37 28.63 20.84
CA LEU A 144 -12.30 28.56 21.84
C LEU A 144 -12.94 29.02 23.14
N PRO A 145 -12.87 28.24 24.22
CA PRO A 145 -13.41 28.70 25.50
C PRO A 145 -12.75 30.05 25.82
N LEU A 146 -13.57 31.08 25.95
CA LEU A 146 -13.13 32.37 26.44
C LEU A 146 -12.36 32.10 27.72
N LYS A 147 -11.06 32.43 27.70
CA LYS A 147 -10.20 32.33 28.88
C LYS A 147 -10.81 33.22 29.95
N VAL A 148 -11.59 32.63 30.82
CA VAL A 148 -12.11 33.32 32.02
C VAL A 148 -10.89 33.67 32.88
N VAL A 149 -10.44 34.92 32.73
CA VAL A 149 -9.42 35.50 33.60
C VAL A 149 -10.13 35.80 34.92
N GLY A 150 -9.92 34.96 35.93
CA GLY A 150 -10.32 35.27 37.28
C GLY A 150 -10.90 34.12 38.07
N ALA A 151 -10.06 33.18 38.51
CA ALA A 151 -10.18 32.53 39.84
C ALA A 151 -8.84 31.85 40.11
N LYS A 152 -8.17 32.30 41.17
CA LYS A 152 -6.97 31.60 41.72
C LYS A 152 -7.43 30.32 42.38
N GLU A 153 -7.40 29.23 41.63
CA GLU A 153 -7.48 27.91 42.22
C GLU A 153 -6.11 27.25 42.06
N LYS A 154 -5.50 26.89 43.20
CA LYS A 154 -4.23 26.14 43.22
C LYS A 154 -4.51 24.74 42.69
N GLU A 155 -4.42 24.56 41.38
CA GLU A 155 -4.32 23.22 40.81
C GLU A 155 -2.91 22.70 41.01
N THR A 156 -2.81 21.65 41.81
CA THR A 156 -1.62 20.80 41.87
C THR A 156 -1.50 20.06 40.52
N THR A 157 -0.93 20.72 39.56
CA THR A 157 -0.60 20.05 38.29
C THR A 157 0.51 19.04 38.54
N LEU A 158 0.16 17.76 38.49
CA LEU A 158 1.14 16.70 38.29
C LEU A 158 1.79 16.93 36.89
N ILE A 159 2.87 17.70 36.93
CA ILE A 159 3.71 17.86 35.75
C ILE A 159 4.42 16.52 35.56
N LEU A 160 3.92 15.70 34.65
CA LEU A 160 4.74 14.65 34.03
C LEU A 160 5.87 15.36 33.27
N ALA A 161 6.94 15.64 34.00
CA ALA A 161 8.16 16.20 33.42
C ALA A 161 8.67 15.22 32.37
N SER A 162 8.40 15.51 31.11
CA SER A 162 9.12 14.92 29.99
C SER A 162 10.59 15.21 30.20
N ARG A 163 11.32 14.23 30.73
CA ARG A 163 12.75 14.27 30.96
C ARG A 163 13.46 14.34 29.61
N LYS A 164 13.59 15.56 29.09
CA LYS A 164 14.42 15.84 27.91
C LYS A 164 15.84 15.44 28.25
N SER A 165 16.27 14.27 27.77
CA SER A 165 17.61 13.74 27.97
C SER A 165 18.64 14.75 27.47
N ARG A 166 19.39 15.37 28.38
CA ARG A 166 20.52 16.27 28.09
C ARG A 166 21.81 15.53 27.69
N THR A 167 21.72 14.21 27.46
CA THR A 167 22.91 13.37 27.22
C THR A 167 23.56 13.55 25.85
N ASN A 168 22.86 14.14 24.86
CA ASN A 168 23.38 14.21 23.50
C ASN A 168 24.43 15.28 23.26
N ALA A 169 24.62 16.23 24.18
CA ALA A 169 25.66 17.27 24.04
C ALA A 169 27.05 16.77 24.47
N LEU A 170 27.11 15.97 25.53
CA LEU A 170 28.38 15.44 26.06
C LEU A 170 28.99 14.36 25.15
N ILE A 171 28.13 13.56 24.48
CA ILE A 171 28.60 12.51 23.57
C ILE A 171 29.32 13.09 22.35
N LYS A 172 28.93 14.27 21.89
CA LYS A 172 29.59 14.95 20.74
C LYS A 172 31.02 15.36 21.03
N TYR A 173 31.35 15.68 22.29
CA TYR A 173 32.71 16.09 22.68
C TYR A 173 33.56 14.90 23.14
N ALA A 174 32.97 13.80 23.60
CA ALA A 174 33.70 12.59 23.99
C ALA A 174 34.49 11.98 22.82
N ALA A 175 33.92 11.94 21.62
CA ALA A 175 34.59 11.41 20.44
C ALA A 175 35.80 12.24 20.03
N VAL A 176 35.71 13.58 20.13
CA VAL A 176 36.83 14.49 19.84
C VAL A 176 37.95 14.35 20.86
N ALA A 177 37.60 14.20 22.14
CA ALA A 177 38.59 13.98 23.20
C ALA A 177 39.37 12.68 23.03
N VAL A 178 38.72 11.60 22.66
CA VAL A 178 39.38 10.30 22.38
C VAL A 178 40.33 10.39 21.20
N ILE A 179 39.95 11.10 20.13
CA ILE A 179 40.83 11.29 18.96
C ILE A 179 42.04 12.12 19.31
N LEU A 180 41.89 13.20 20.09
CA LEU A 180 43.01 14.05 20.50
C LEU A 180 43.97 13.32 21.44
N LEU A 181 43.48 12.52 22.37
CA LEU A 181 44.32 11.69 23.26
C LEU A 181 45.05 10.60 22.48
N GLY A 182 44.40 9.97 21.50
CA GLY A 182 45.00 8.96 20.63
C GLY A 182 46.13 9.53 19.76
N LEU A 183 45.89 10.67 19.12
CA LEU A 183 46.92 11.34 18.29
C LEU A 183 48.05 11.91 19.12
N GLY A 184 47.74 12.54 20.28
CA GLY A 184 48.76 13.06 21.20
C GLY A 184 49.63 11.97 21.80
N GLY A 185 49.03 10.84 22.21
CA GLY A 185 49.78 9.67 22.70
C GLY A 185 50.66 9.03 21.63
N PHE A 186 50.17 8.94 20.39
CA PHE A 186 50.97 8.41 19.28
C PHE A 186 52.16 9.32 18.93
N MET A 187 51.99 10.65 18.90
CA MET A 187 53.06 11.59 18.64
C MET A 187 54.10 11.59 19.77
N ALA A 188 53.67 11.52 21.04
CA ALA A 188 54.56 11.45 22.19
C ALA A 188 55.39 10.14 22.20
N SER A 189 54.72 9.00 21.88
CA SER A 189 55.40 7.70 21.76
C SER A 189 56.45 7.70 20.65
N ASN A 190 56.12 8.30 19.50
CA ASN A 190 57.06 8.38 18.37
C ASN A 190 58.26 9.32 18.66
N ALA A 191 58.00 10.43 19.33
CA ALA A 191 59.07 11.34 19.76
C ALA A 191 59.98 10.70 20.82
N TYR A 192 59.42 9.94 21.75
CA TYR A 192 60.17 9.21 22.76
C TYR A 192 61.03 8.11 22.15
N MET A 193 60.56 7.38 21.18
CA MET A 193 61.33 6.38 20.43
C MET A 193 62.50 7.01 19.68
N GLN A 194 62.30 8.16 19.02
CA GLN A 194 63.36 8.88 18.34
C GLN A 194 64.42 9.46 19.30
N TYR A 195 64.01 9.81 20.54
CA TYR A 195 64.95 10.28 21.57
C TYR A 195 65.91 9.17 22.04
N ILE A 196 65.34 7.96 22.28
CA ILE A 196 66.15 6.79 22.70
C ILE A 196 67.10 6.32 21.59
N GLU A 197 66.68 6.44 20.30
CA GLU A 197 67.53 6.02 19.16
C GLU A 197 68.69 6.94 18.91
N LYS A 198 68.70 8.18 19.46
CA LYS A 198 69.81 9.13 19.38
C LYS A 198 70.82 8.99 20.50
N GLU A 199 70.53 8.27 21.58
CA GLU A 199 71.40 8.08 22.74
C GLU A 199 72.14 6.70 22.73
N ASN A 200 71.82 5.83 21.76
CA ASN A 200 72.55 4.60 21.48
C ASN A 200 73.38 4.74 20.17
#